data_5d1c294d84b3116e13565556de0b3e55
#
_entry.id   5d1c294d84b3116e13565556de0b3e55
#
_cell.length_a   1.000
_cell.length_b   1.000
_cell.length_c   1.000
_cell.angle_alpha   90.00
_cell.angle_beta   90.00
_cell.angle_gamma   90.00
#
_symmetry.space_group_name_H-M   'P 1'
#
loop_
_entity.id
_entity.type
_entity.pdbx_description
1 polymer ?
#
loop_
_entity_poly.entity_id
_entity_poly.type
_entity_poly.pdbx_seq_one_letter_code
_entity_poly.pdbx_strand_id
1 'polypeptide(L)'
;MKTIYIGFSRPRHKMIGSELIQKYMKTDFSHTYFKFKEELFKDYTIFHSVGKGLSYISETNFKSHNIVVVEFALEIPDDLYGELLEDCHNNAGVRYGFLQNIGIVLVDLLNRVGFSINKNPIDDGINCSEWIYFLLEAVFGKWI
;
A
#
# COMPACT_ATOMS: atom_id res chain seq x y z
N MET A 1 -17.85 12.13 -11.31
CA MET A 1 -17.08 10.86 -11.22
C MET A 1 -15.61 11.18 -11.41
N LYS A 2 -14.76 10.63 -10.58
CA LYS A 2 -13.29 10.77 -10.64
C LYS A 2 -12.65 9.39 -10.77
N THR A 3 -11.60 9.30 -11.57
CA THR A 3 -10.83 8.05 -11.71
C THR A 3 -9.71 8.01 -10.70
N ILE A 4 -9.63 6.92 -9.97
CA ILE A 4 -8.52 6.58 -9.09
C ILE A 4 -7.87 5.27 -9.56
N TYR A 5 -6.65 5.03 -9.15
CA TYR A 5 -5.93 3.82 -9.51
C TYR A 5 -5.37 3.15 -8.26
N ILE A 6 -5.49 1.84 -8.19
CA ILE A 6 -4.80 0.99 -7.22
C ILE A 6 -3.75 0.22 -7.97
N GLY A 7 -2.50 0.39 -7.59
CA GLY A 7 -1.38 -0.21 -8.29
C GLY A 7 -0.53 -1.09 -7.40
N PHE A 8 0.09 -2.07 -8.03
CA PHE A 8 1.04 -3.01 -7.45
C PHE A 8 2.37 -2.86 -8.15
N SER A 9 3.43 -2.76 -7.39
CA SER A 9 4.76 -2.48 -7.90
C SER A 9 5.85 -3.26 -7.17
N ARG A 10 7.05 -3.20 -7.73
CA ARG A 10 8.29 -3.69 -7.11
C ARG A 10 9.40 -2.67 -7.31
N PRO A 11 10.41 -2.62 -6.45
CA PRO A 11 11.55 -1.74 -6.64
C PRO A 11 12.35 -2.14 -7.90
N ARG A 12 12.94 -1.16 -8.58
CA ARG A 12 13.85 -1.42 -9.72
C ARG A 12 15.16 -2.05 -9.27
N HIS A 13 15.62 -1.70 -8.08
CA HIS A 13 16.82 -2.26 -7.50
C HIS A 13 16.47 -3.38 -6.52
N LYS A 14 17.32 -4.39 -6.45
CA LYS A 14 17.15 -5.49 -5.50
C LYS A 14 17.14 -4.98 -4.07
N MET A 15 16.06 -5.29 -3.36
CA MET A 15 15.90 -5.01 -1.95
C MET A 15 15.51 -6.31 -1.25
N ILE A 16 16.30 -6.72 -0.27
CA ILE A 16 16.13 -8.01 0.43
C ILE A 16 14.71 -8.16 0.99
N GLY A 17 14.16 -7.11 1.60
CA GLY A 17 12.79 -7.13 2.13
C GLY A 17 11.73 -7.34 1.04
N SER A 18 11.88 -6.67 -0.12
CA SER A 18 10.99 -6.83 -1.27
C SER A 18 11.07 -8.24 -1.87
N GLU A 19 12.26 -8.77 -2.05
CA GLU A 19 12.47 -10.13 -2.58
C GLU A 19 11.88 -11.19 -1.64
N LEU A 20 12.01 -10.99 -0.33
CA LEU A 20 11.42 -11.89 0.66
C LEU A 20 9.88 -11.88 0.57
N ILE A 21 9.25 -10.72 0.49
CA ILE A 21 7.80 -10.57 0.33
C ILE A 21 7.33 -11.25 -0.96
N GLN A 22 7.98 -10.96 -2.10
CA GLN A 22 7.64 -11.55 -3.39
C GLN A 22 7.73 -13.08 -3.36
N LYS A 23 8.81 -13.62 -2.80
CA LYS A 23 9.02 -15.07 -2.68
C LYS A 23 8.00 -15.72 -1.75
N TYR A 24 7.71 -15.07 -0.62
CA TYR A 24 6.74 -15.57 0.36
C TYR A 24 5.32 -15.56 -0.20
N MET A 25 4.91 -14.45 -0.79
CA MET A 25 3.58 -14.27 -1.38
C MET A 25 3.42 -14.96 -2.74
N LYS A 26 4.52 -15.44 -3.35
CA LYS A 26 4.55 -15.98 -4.72
C LYS A 26 3.99 -15.00 -5.76
N THR A 27 4.39 -13.74 -5.64
CA THR A 27 3.94 -12.64 -6.50
C THR A 27 5.13 -11.92 -7.14
N ASP A 28 4.87 -11.19 -8.23
CA ASP A 28 5.89 -10.35 -8.89
C ASP A 28 5.96 -8.94 -8.30
N PHE A 29 5.19 -8.64 -7.26
CA PHE A 29 5.14 -7.34 -6.60
C PHE A 29 5.30 -7.49 -5.09
N SER A 30 5.72 -6.41 -4.45
CA SER A 30 5.93 -6.34 -3.00
C SER A 30 5.39 -5.05 -2.39
N HIS A 31 4.79 -4.21 -3.22
CA HIS A 31 4.35 -2.88 -2.82
C HIS A 31 3.03 -2.52 -3.48
N THR A 32 2.16 -1.85 -2.72
CA THR A 32 0.86 -1.36 -3.18
C THR A 32 0.82 0.14 -3.02
N TYR A 33 0.18 0.82 -3.97
CA TYR A 33 0.03 2.27 -3.93
C TYR A 33 -1.34 2.69 -4.44
N PHE A 34 -1.67 3.93 -4.14
CA PHE A 34 -2.85 4.63 -4.58
C PHE A 34 -2.44 5.78 -5.49
N LYS A 35 -3.10 5.93 -6.65
CA LYS A 35 -2.78 7.00 -7.61
C LYS A 35 -4.04 7.77 -7.99
N PHE A 36 -3.92 9.07 -8.08
CA PHE A 36 -5.00 9.98 -8.46
C PHE A 36 -4.46 11.21 -9.20
N LYS A 37 -5.34 11.91 -9.87
CA LYS A 37 -5.03 13.12 -10.62
C LYS A 37 -5.64 14.33 -9.93
N GLU A 38 -4.81 15.26 -9.51
CA GLU A 38 -5.23 16.58 -9.08
C GLU A 38 -5.08 17.60 -10.22
N GLU A 39 -6.01 18.53 -10.32
CA GLU A 39 -6.04 19.52 -11.41
C GLU A 39 -4.85 20.47 -11.36
N LEU A 40 -4.32 20.72 -10.16
CA LEU A 40 -3.19 21.62 -9.94
C LEU A 40 -1.84 21.03 -10.38
N PHE A 41 -1.73 19.71 -10.53
CA PHE A 41 -0.48 19.05 -10.85
C PHE A 41 -0.50 18.51 -12.29
N LYS A 42 0.60 18.68 -12.99
CA LYS A 42 0.76 18.13 -14.36
C LYS A 42 0.84 16.61 -14.35
N ASP A 43 1.45 16.05 -13.33
CA ASP A 43 1.64 14.60 -13.15
C ASP A 43 0.56 14.00 -12.25
N TYR A 44 0.42 12.68 -12.29
CA TYR A 44 -0.35 11.97 -11.28
C TYR A 44 0.35 12.00 -9.93
N THR A 45 -0.44 12.02 -8.87
CA THR A 45 0.04 11.89 -7.51
C THR A 45 -0.13 10.45 -7.05
N ILE A 46 0.92 9.88 -6.49
CA ILE A 46 0.91 8.57 -5.85
C ILE A 46 1.01 8.74 -4.35
N PHE A 47 0.13 8.09 -3.62
CA PHE A 47 0.18 7.96 -2.19
C PHE A 47 0.56 6.52 -1.84
N HIS A 48 1.67 6.36 -1.12
CA HIS A 48 2.22 5.04 -0.84
C HIS A 48 2.97 5.01 0.49
N SER A 49 3.25 3.82 0.94
CA SER A 49 4.01 3.57 2.14
C SER A 49 5.48 3.36 1.81
N VAL A 50 6.35 4.09 2.47
CA VAL A 50 7.81 3.94 2.39
C VAL A 50 8.39 3.75 3.79
N GLY A 51 9.68 3.44 3.91
CA GLY A 51 10.32 3.19 5.21
C GLY A 51 10.17 4.31 6.25
N LYS A 52 9.85 5.54 5.80
CA LYS A 52 9.59 6.69 6.68
C LYS A 52 8.10 6.89 7.02
N GLY A 53 7.20 6.14 6.38
CA GLY A 53 5.75 6.25 6.56
C GLY A 53 5.00 6.48 5.26
N LEU A 54 3.70 6.76 5.38
CA LEU A 54 2.83 7.11 4.26
C LEU A 54 3.19 8.48 3.69
N SER A 55 3.37 8.57 2.38
CA SER A 55 3.82 9.80 1.73
C SER A 55 3.32 9.95 0.30
N TYR A 56 3.31 11.20 -0.16
CA TYR A 56 3.01 11.57 -1.55
C TYR A 56 4.26 11.61 -2.40
N ILE A 57 4.14 11.17 -3.65
CA ILE A 57 5.20 11.26 -4.67
C ILE A 57 4.56 11.44 -6.05
N SER A 58 5.23 12.12 -6.97
CA SER A 58 4.78 12.18 -8.37
C SER A 58 4.95 10.82 -9.05
N GLU A 59 4.08 10.52 -10.02
CA GLU A 59 4.16 9.27 -10.79
C GLU A 59 5.51 9.12 -11.49
N THR A 60 6.01 10.20 -12.08
CA THR A 60 7.32 10.21 -12.76
C THR A 60 8.43 9.80 -11.78
N ASN A 61 8.47 10.39 -10.60
CA ASN A 61 9.47 10.07 -9.60
C ASN A 61 9.28 8.65 -9.03
N PHE A 62 8.03 8.22 -8.81
CA PHE A 62 7.73 6.86 -8.39
C PHE A 62 8.26 5.83 -9.39
N LYS A 63 7.98 6.00 -10.68
CA LYS A 63 8.41 5.09 -11.75
C LYS A 63 9.93 5.08 -11.97
N SER A 64 10.66 6.12 -11.54
CA SER A 64 12.12 6.10 -11.57
C SER A 64 12.73 5.09 -10.60
N HIS A 65 12.02 4.77 -9.50
CA HIS A 65 12.48 3.85 -8.46
C HIS A 65 11.73 2.51 -8.45
N ASN A 66 10.55 2.46 -9.06
CA ASN A 66 9.68 1.29 -9.03
C ASN A 66 9.27 0.84 -10.43
N ILE A 67 8.96 -0.45 -10.56
CA ILE A 67 8.34 -1.05 -11.73
C ILE A 67 6.88 -1.33 -11.37
N VAL A 68 5.95 -0.74 -12.11
CA VAL A 68 4.53 -1.04 -12.00
C VAL A 68 4.27 -2.41 -12.64
N VAL A 69 3.69 -3.32 -11.87
CA VAL A 69 3.37 -4.67 -12.33
C VAL A 69 1.95 -4.74 -12.87
N VAL A 70 0.99 -4.19 -12.10
CA VAL A 70 -0.41 -4.10 -12.50
C VAL A 70 -1.06 -2.87 -11.85
N GLU A 71 -2.03 -2.30 -12.53
CA GLU A 71 -2.77 -1.14 -12.06
C GLU A 71 -4.24 -1.27 -12.45
N PHE A 72 -5.14 -1.03 -11.52
CA PHE A 72 -6.58 -1.07 -11.71
C PHE A 72 -7.16 0.33 -11.60
N ALA A 73 -7.94 0.74 -12.60
CA ALA A 73 -8.68 1.99 -12.59
C ALA A 73 -10.07 1.77 -11.99
N LEU A 74 -10.49 2.67 -11.12
CA LEU A 74 -11.81 2.70 -10.49
C LEU A 74 -12.44 4.07 -10.68
N GLU A 75 -13.69 4.09 -11.12
CA GLU A 75 -14.50 5.30 -11.16
C GLU A 75 -15.27 5.45 -9.85
N ILE A 76 -15.09 6.56 -9.16
CA ILE A 76 -15.76 6.83 -7.88
C ILE A 76 -16.52 8.16 -7.92
N PRO A 77 -17.59 8.32 -7.14
CA PRO A 77 -18.28 9.60 -6.99
C PRO A 77 -17.36 10.71 -6.45
N ASP A 78 -17.66 11.96 -6.79
CA ASP A 78 -16.82 13.09 -6.42
C ASP A 78 -16.76 13.35 -4.90
N ASP A 79 -17.82 13.04 -4.18
CA ASP A 79 -17.89 13.11 -2.72
C ASP A 79 -16.95 12.06 -2.08
N LEU A 80 -17.00 10.83 -2.55
CA LEU A 80 -16.07 9.78 -2.11
C LEU A 80 -14.61 10.11 -2.45
N TYR A 81 -14.38 10.74 -3.60
CA TYR A 81 -13.03 11.19 -3.97
C TYR A 81 -12.50 12.22 -2.97
N GLY A 82 -13.36 13.16 -2.53
CA GLY A 82 -13.01 14.12 -1.49
C GLY A 82 -12.66 13.48 -0.15
N GLU A 83 -13.51 12.55 0.34
CA GLU A 83 -13.27 11.79 1.57
C GLU A 83 -11.94 11.02 1.51
N LEU A 84 -11.67 10.40 0.35
CA LEU A 84 -10.45 9.65 0.11
C LEU A 84 -9.18 10.52 0.21
N LEU A 85 -9.20 11.70 -0.40
CA LEU A 85 -8.07 12.63 -0.32
C LEU A 85 -7.86 13.14 1.10
N GLU A 86 -8.94 13.39 1.85
CA GLU A 86 -8.89 13.75 3.25
C GLU A 86 -8.25 12.64 4.09
N ASP A 87 -8.65 11.37 3.88
CA ASP A 87 -8.07 10.22 4.55
C ASP A 87 -6.57 10.05 4.21
N CYS A 88 -6.18 10.24 2.96
CA CYS A 88 -4.77 10.26 2.58
C CYS A 88 -3.99 11.35 3.32
N HIS A 89 -4.56 12.56 3.39
CA HIS A 89 -3.93 13.69 4.07
C HIS A 89 -3.77 13.45 5.57
N ASN A 90 -4.81 12.95 6.22
CA ASN A 90 -4.83 12.66 7.66
C ASN A 90 -3.86 11.54 8.05
N ASN A 91 -3.59 10.61 7.13
CA ASN A 91 -2.67 9.49 7.36
C ASN A 91 -1.26 9.75 6.83
N ALA A 92 -0.99 10.90 6.19
CA ALA A 92 0.35 11.25 5.74
C ALA A 92 1.32 11.33 6.94
N GLY A 93 2.48 10.65 6.82
CA GLY A 93 3.49 10.57 7.88
C GLY A 93 3.27 9.46 8.92
N VAL A 94 2.16 8.70 8.86
CA VAL A 94 1.96 7.52 9.71
C VAL A 94 3.07 6.51 9.42
N ARG A 95 3.67 5.96 10.50
CA ARG A 95 4.82 5.05 10.40
C ARG A 95 4.47 3.79 9.62
N TYR A 96 5.41 3.35 8.80
CA TYR A 96 5.30 2.10 8.08
C TYR A 96 5.62 0.89 8.97
N GLY A 97 4.71 -0.10 8.96
CA GLY A 97 4.85 -1.33 9.72
C GLY A 97 5.78 -2.35 9.04
N PHE A 98 7.03 -1.98 8.73
CA PHE A 98 7.99 -2.93 8.12
C PHE A 98 8.26 -4.13 9.03
N LEU A 99 8.43 -3.89 10.32
CA LEU A 99 8.63 -4.95 11.31
C LEU A 99 7.38 -5.82 11.48
N GLN A 100 6.19 -5.26 11.30
CA GLN A 100 4.93 -6.01 11.30
C GLN A 100 4.90 -7.06 10.18
N ASN A 101 5.38 -6.71 8.98
CA ASN A 101 5.48 -7.66 7.86
C ASN A 101 6.44 -8.80 8.19
N ILE A 102 7.58 -8.51 8.83
CA ILE A 102 8.50 -9.54 9.31
C ILE A 102 7.82 -10.43 10.37
N GLY A 103 7.06 -9.83 11.28
CA GLY A 103 6.29 -10.54 12.29
C GLY A 103 5.26 -11.49 11.68
N ILE A 104 4.53 -11.08 10.65
CA ILE A 104 3.56 -11.92 9.93
C ILE A 104 4.27 -13.15 9.32
N VAL A 105 5.38 -12.94 8.62
CA VAL A 105 6.16 -14.05 8.02
C VAL A 105 6.68 -15.00 9.08
N LEU A 106 7.17 -14.47 10.21
CA LEU A 106 7.68 -15.28 11.32
C LEU A 106 6.57 -16.12 11.97
N VAL A 107 5.41 -15.52 12.22
CA VAL A 107 4.24 -16.22 12.79
C VAL A 107 3.79 -17.36 11.87
N ASP A 108 3.68 -17.09 10.57
CA ASP A 108 3.29 -18.14 9.62
C ASP A 108 4.32 -19.28 9.56
N LEU A 109 5.61 -18.94 9.55
CA LEU A 109 6.67 -19.96 9.57
C LEU A 109 6.61 -20.82 10.83
N LEU A 110 6.44 -20.20 12.01
CA LEU A 110 6.32 -20.92 13.27
C LEU A 110 5.07 -21.81 13.31
N ASN A 111 3.94 -21.32 12.78
CA ASN A 111 2.72 -22.12 12.69
C ASN A 111 2.90 -23.35 11.76
N ARG A 112 3.67 -23.23 10.69
CA ARG A 112 3.98 -24.36 9.78
C ARG A 112 4.84 -25.45 10.44
N VAL A 113 5.65 -25.08 11.44
CA VAL A 113 6.48 -26.05 12.20
C VAL A 113 5.82 -26.51 13.50
N GLY A 114 4.52 -26.22 13.69
CA GLY A 114 3.70 -26.80 14.75
C GLY A 114 3.45 -25.90 15.97
N PHE A 115 3.86 -24.63 15.93
CA PHE A 115 3.48 -23.65 16.95
C PHE A 115 2.11 -23.06 16.62
N SER A 116 1.25 -22.84 17.60
CA SER A 116 -0.07 -22.21 17.43
C SER A 116 -0.02 -20.76 17.90
N ILE A 117 0.44 -19.87 17.03
CA ILE A 117 0.53 -18.44 17.31
C ILE A 117 -0.58 -17.72 16.55
N ASN A 118 -1.54 -17.14 17.29
CA ASN A 118 -2.75 -16.52 16.72
C ASN A 118 -2.64 -15.00 16.57
N LYS A 119 -1.56 -14.38 17.03
CA LYS A 119 -1.38 -12.93 16.99
C LYS A 119 0.06 -12.59 16.59
N ASN A 120 0.20 -11.62 15.69
CA ASN A 120 1.50 -11.05 15.38
C ASN A 120 2.06 -10.32 16.62
N PRO A 121 3.22 -10.71 17.14
CA PRO A 121 3.83 -10.05 18.29
C PRO A 121 4.41 -8.66 17.96
N ILE A 122 4.56 -8.36 16.67
CA ILE A 122 5.10 -7.09 16.19
C ILE A 122 3.95 -6.33 15.52
N ASP A 123 3.32 -5.44 16.28
CA ASP A 123 2.25 -4.56 15.81
C ASP A 123 2.79 -3.12 15.86
N ASP A 124 3.56 -2.75 14.85
CA ASP A 124 4.21 -1.43 14.75
C ASP A 124 3.94 -0.78 13.40
N GLY A 125 2.89 0.03 13.35
CA GLY A 125 2.51 0.82 12.19
C GLY A 125 1.55 0.13 11.21
N ILE A 126 1.36 0.72 10.05
CA ILE A 126 0.44 0.25 9.00
C ILE A 126 1.26 -0.20 7.79
N ASN A 127 1.02 -1.39 7.28
CA ASN A 127 1.62 -1.84 6.02
C ASN A 127 0.82 -1.33 4.80
N CYS A 128 1.43 -1.39 3.61
CA CYS A 128 0.83 -0.82 2.40
C CYS A 128 -0.49 -1.49 1.99
N SER A 129 -0.63 -2.79 2.16
CA SER A 129 -1.85 -3.53 1.83
C SER A 129 -2.96 -3.30 2.86
N GLU A 130 -2.61 -3.23 4.13
CA GLU A 130 -3.53 -2.96 5.23
C GLU A 130 -4.13 -1.56 5.11
N TRP A 131 -3.31 -0.56 4.79
CA TRP A 131 -3.81 0.79 4.56
C TRP A 131 -4.79 0.85 3.39
N ILE A 132 -4.48 0.20 2.26
CA ILE A 132 -5.42 0.13 1.12
C ILE A 132 -6.70 -0.60 1.49
N TYR A 133 -6.63 -1.66 2.29
CA TYR A 133 -7.81 -2.35 2.80
C TYR A 133 -8.70 -1.41 3.62
N PHE A 134 -8.13 -0.69 4.59
CA PHE A 134 -8.89 0.29 5.39
C PHE A 134 -9.50 1.39 4.53
N LEU A 135 -8.76 1.86 3.54
CA LEU A 135 -9.26 2.87 2.60
C LEU A 135 -10.44 2.34 1.79
N LEU A 136 -10.34 1.15 1.24
CA LEU A 136 -11.42 0.52 0.47
C LEU A 136 -12.62 0.22 1.37
N GLU A 137 -12.42 -0.23 2.60
CA GLU A 137 -13.49 -0.44 3.56
C GLU A 137 -14.20 0.87 3.92
N ALA A 138 -13.45 1.95 4.16
CA ALA A 138 -14.01 3.27 4.43
C ALA A 138 -14.84 3.82 3.25
N VAL A 139 -14.35 3.59 2.02
CA VAL A 139 -14.99 4.08 0.79
C VAL A 139 -16.15 3.19 0.37
N PHE A 140 -16.00 1.86 0.36
CA PHE A 140 -17.00 0.93 -0.15
C PHE A 140 -17.88 0.33 0.95
N GLY A 141 -17.41 0.24 2.19
CA GLY A 141 -18.20 -0.28 3.31
C GLY A 141 -19.43 0.56 3.66
N LYS A 142 -19.46 1.82 3.24
CA LYS A 142 -20.65 2.68 3.33
C LYS A 142 -21.71 2.39 2.23
N TRP A 143 -21.36 1.56 1.22
CA TRP A 143 -22.21 1.28 0.05
C TRP A 143 -22.70 -0.17 -0.04
N ILE A 144 -22.26 -1.01 0.88
CA ILE A 144 -22.76 -2.37 1.08
C ILE A 144 -23.65 -2.42 2.31
#